data_df771ec215baccfcbf1887490e9c7150
#
_entry.id   df771ec215baccfcbf1887490e9c7150
#
_cell.length_a   1.000
_cell.length_b   1.000
_cell.length_c   1.000
_cell.angle_alpha   90.00
_cell.angle_beta   90.00
_cell.angle_gamma   90.00
#
_symmetry.space_group_name_H-M   'P 1'
#
loop_
_entity.id
_entity.type
_entity.pdbx_description
1 polymer ?
#
loop_
_entity_poly.entity_id
_entity_poly.type
_entity_poly.pdbx_seq_one_letter_code
_entity_poly.pdbx_strand_id
1 'polypeptide(L)'
;MIRWFVGHPTAANLLMILMLAVGVFSAPELKRETFPDYQPVEASISVEYRGATAADVEDNICLRLDDALAGVESLKEFVCHAQDNLADAVATMKAGGNSSRFLDDIRTEVDAIIDFPEQARPPIIRELHRDDLVAALAVRANTTEPQLETYARSLENRLRRIEGVSDVRLAGLSDRRWEIRLS
;
A
#
# COMPACT_ATOMS: atom_id res chain seq x y z
N MET A 1 -10.87 -2.99 52.32
CA MET A 1 -11.62 -2.06 51.46
C MET A 1 -13.04 -2.52 51.18
N ILE A 2 -13.32 -3.76 50.76
CA ILE A 2 -14.66 -4.26 50.43
C ILE A 2 -15.64 -4.11 51.60
N ARG A 3 -15.22 -4.45 52.85
CA ARG A 3 -16.09 -4.30 54.05
C ARG A 3 -16.51 -2.86 54.33
N TRP A 4 -15.73 -1.88 53.94
CA TRP A 4 -16.09 -0.46 54.11
C TRP A 4 -17.22 -0.06 53.15
N PHE A 5 -17.17 -0.51 51.89
CA PHE A 5 -18.22 -0.26 50.89
C PHE A 5 -19.55 -0.94 51.24
N VAL A 6 -19.53 -2.12 51.85
CA VAL A 6 -20.73 -2.82 52.31
C VAL A 6 -21.45 -2.02 53.38
N GLY A 7 -20.72 -1.28 54.24
CA GLY A 7 -21.30 -0.42 55.28
C GLY A 7 -21.76 0.97 54.78
N HIS A 8 -21.40 1.35 53.52
CA HIS A 8 -21.71 2.67 52.99
C HIS A 8 -22.36 2.57 51.59
N PRO A 9 -23.66 2.21 51.51
CA PRO A 9 -24.34 1.98 50.23
C PRO A 9 -24.34 3.21 49.30
N THR A 10 -24.39 4.42 49.88
CA THR A 10 -24.31 5.67 49.11
C THR A 10 -22.95 5.83 48.40
N ALA A 11 -21.85 5.48 49.06
CA ALA A 11 -20.52 5.54 48.48
C ALA A 11 -20.35 4.49 47.35
N ALA A 12 -20.91 3.30 47.54
CA ALA A 12 -20.91 2.25 46.53
C ALA A 12 -21.70 2.66 45.28
N ASN A 13 -22.90 3.23 45.47
CA ASN A 13 -23.74 3.71 44.36
C ASN A 13 -23.06 4.87 43.59
N LEU A 14 -22.39 5.78 44.32
CA LEU A 14 -21.70 6.91 43.69
C LEU A 14 -20.50 6.44 42.85
N LEU A 15 -19.76 5.46 43.36
CA LEU A 15 -18.66 4.82 42.59
C LEU A 15 -19.19 4.12 41.35
N MET A 16 -20.33 3.40 41.47
CA MET A 16 -20.96 2.73 40.34
C MET A 16 -21.38 3.73 39.25
N ILE A 17 -22.05 4.83 39.64
CA ILE A 17 -22.45 5.88 38.71
C ILE A 17 -21.23 6.53 38.05
N LEU A 18 -20.16 6.76 38.79
CA LEU A 18 -18.91 7.31 38.24
C LEU A 18 -18.30 6.39 37.20
N MET A 19 -18.21 5.07 37.47
CA MET A 19 -17.70 4.09 36.51
C MET A 19 -18.57 4.01 35.26
N LEU A 20 -19.88 4.03 35.39
CA LEU A 20 -20.81 4.05 34.26
C LEU A 20 -20.65 5.33 33.43
N ALA A 21 -20.52 6.47 34.06
CA ALA A 21 -20.28 7.73 33.36
C ALA A 21 -18.99 7.72 32.59
N VAL A 22 -17.88 7.27 33.20
CA VAL A 22 -16.58 7.13 32.51
C VAL A 22 -16.69 6.16 31.32
N GLY A 23 -17.37 5.01 31.50
CA GLY A 23 -17.58 4.05 30.41
C GLY A 23 -18.36 4.63 29.23
N VAL A 24 -19.44 5.37 29.50
CA VAL A 24 -20.25 6.04 28.47
C VAL A 24 -19.46 7.12 27.73
N PHE A 25 -18.68 7.92 28.48
CA PHE A 25 -17.84 8.97 27.86
C PHE A 25 -16.67 8.41 27.03
N SER A 26 -16.12 7.25 27.44
CA SER A 26 -15.01 6.60 26.70
C SER A 26 -15.50 5.77 25.51
N ALA A 27 -16.78 5.39 25.45
CA ALA A 27 -17.32 4.53 24.39
C ALA A 27 -17.17 5.12 22.97
N PRO A 28 -17.33 6.44 22.72
CA PRO A 28 -17.11 7.02 21.39
C PRO A 28 -15.66 7.03 20.93
N GLU A 29 -14.70 7.00 21.88
CA GLU A 29 -13.26 7.03 21.58
C GLU A 29 -12.70 5.64 21.24
N LEU A 30 -13.49 4.58 21.42
CA LEU A 30 -13.11 3.23 21.04
C LEU A 30 -13.05 3.13 19.52
N LYS A 31 -11.83 3.00 18.98
CA LYS A 31 -11.63 2.68 17.55
C LYS A 31 -12.28 1.32 17.27
N ARG A 32 -13.28 1.33 16.41
CA ARG A 32 -13.89 0.10 15.89
C ARG A 32 -13.21 -0.27 14.61
N GLU A 33 -12.33 -1.24 14.66
CA GLU A 33 -11.70 -1.84 13.48
C GLU A 33 -12.31 -3.22 13.28
N THR A 34 -12.90 -3.46 12.12
CA THR A 34 -13.43 -4.78 11.74
C THR A 34 -12.28 -5.74 11.42
N PHE A 35 -11.19 -5.19 10.90
CA PHE A 35 -9.92 -5.86 10.69
C PHE A 35 -8.81 -4.95 11.22
N PRO A 36 -7.78 -5.50 11.89
CA PRO A 36 -6.63 -4.69 12.27
C PRO A 36 -6.02 -4.05 11.03
N ASP A 37 -5.88 -2.73 11.05
CA ASP A 37 -5.28 -1.96 9.94
C ASP A 37 -3.76 -2.18 9.91
N TYR A 38 -3.40 -3.46 9.67
CA TYR A 38 -2.02 -3.86 9.47
C TYR A 38 -1.70 -3.73 7.98
N GLN A 39 -1.12 -2.60 7.62
CA GLN A 39 -0.54 -2.40 6.30
C GLN A 39 0.94 -2.76 6.38
N PRO A 40 1.34 -3.94 5.88
CA PRO A 40 2.75 -4.25 5.76
C PRO A 40 3.38 -3.27 4.77
N VAL A 41 4.55 -2.75 5.11
CA VAL A 41 5.37 -2.01 4.15
C VAL A 41 5.96 -3.02 3.19
N GLU A 42 5.72 -2.80 1.91
CA GLU A 42 6.19 -3.67 0.83
C GLU A 42 7.07 -2.88 -0.13
N ALA A 43 8.17 -3.48 -0.56
CA ALA A 43 9.03 -2.97 -1.61
C ALA A 43 8.88 -3.85 -2.86
N SER A 44 8.57 -3.25 -4.00
CA SER A 44 8.59 -3.91 -5.30
C SER A 44 9.94 -3.71 -5.94
N ILE A 45 10.52 -4.79 -6.45
CA ILE A 45 11.79 -4.82 -7.17
C ILE A 45 11.51 -5.42 -8.54
N SER A 46 11.71 -4.63 -9.60
CA SER A 46 11.47 -5.08 -10.97
C SER A 46 12.76 -5.03 -11.76
N VAL A 47 13.10 -6.15 -12.43
CA VAL A 47 14.31 -6.31 -13.25
C VAL A 47 13.94 -6.80 -14.64
N GLU A 48 14.18 -5.99 -15.66
CA GLU A 48 13.98 -6.38 -17.07
C GLU A 48 15.20 -7.15 -17.57
N TYR A 49 15.00 -8.41 -17.98
CA TYR A 49 16.03 -9.25 -18.56
C TYR A 49 15.63 -9.70 -19.98
N ARG A 50 15.97 -8.89 -20.97
CA ARG A 50 15.52 -9.08 -22.35
C ARG A 50 16.09 -10.34 -22.99
N GLY A 51 15.20 -11.09 -23.65
CA GLY A 51 15.54 -12.32 -24.35
C GLY A 51 15.65 -13.55 -23.46
N ALA A 52 15.41 -13.41 -22.15
CA ALA A 52 15.44 -14.50 -21.19
C ALA A 52 14.08 -15.20 -21.09
N THR A 53 14.10 -16.51 -20.89
CA THR A 53 12.93 -17.29 -20.51
C THR A 53 12.63 -17.11 -19.00
N ALA A 54 11.44 -17.49 -18.54
CA ALA A 54 11.10 -17.46 -17.12
C ALA A 54 12.10 -18.26 -16.26
N ALA A 55 12.61 -19.41 -16.75
CA ALA A 55 13.63 -20.20 -16.05
C ALA A 55 14.97 -19.45 -15.95
N ASP A 56 15.40 -18.77 -17.02
CA ASP A 56 16.62 -17.96 -17.00
C ASP A 56 16.49 -16.78 -16.04
N VAL A 57 15.30 -16.17 -15.96
CA VAL A 57 14.99 -15.07 -15.02
C VAL A 57 15.02 -15.57 -13.59
N GLU A 58 14.45 -16.74 -13.32
CA GLU A 58 14.47 -17.35 -11.99
C GLU A 58 15.91 -17.61 -11.53
N ASP A 59 16.71 -18.30 -12.36
CA ASP A 59 18.06 -18.72 -12.01
C ASP A 59 19.04 -17.54 -11.88
N ASN A 60 18.92 -16.55 -12.75
CA ASN A 60 19.91 -15.47 -12.84
C ASN A 60 19.49 -14.17 -12.13
N ILE A 61 18.21 -14.00 -11.83
CA ILE A 61 17.71 -12.78 -11.18
C ILE A 61 17.09 -13.11 -9.82
N CYS A 62 16.03 -13.97 -9.79
CA CYS A 62 15.28 -14.20 -8.57
C CYS A 62 16.12 -14.83 -7.46
N LEU A 63 16.92 -15.85 -7.76
CA LEU A 63 17.80 -16.49 -6.76
C LEU A 63 18.85 -15.52 -6.22
N ARG A 64 19.41 -14.65 -7.06
CA ARG A 64 20.40 -13.65 -6.62
C ARG A 64 19.79 -12.56 -5.74
N LEU A 65 18.55 -12.14 -6.04
CA LEU A 65 17.80 -11.22 -5.20
C LEU A 65 17.48 -11.85 -3.85
N ASP A 66 17.07 -13.13 -3.83
CA ASP A 66 16.77 -13.86 -2.58
C ASP A 66 18.02 -13.98 -1.70
N ASP A 67 19.14 -14.38 -2.28
CA ASP A 67 20.42 -14.49 -1.57
C ASP A 67 20.89 -13.15 -1.00
N ALA A 68 20.78 -12.06 -1.79
CA ALA A 68 21.18 -10.73 -1.35
C ALA A 68 20.29 -10.21 -0.22
N LEU A 69 18.99 -10.45 -0.30
CA LEU A 69 18.02 -9.94 0.67
C LEU A 69 17.92 -10.80 1.93
N ALA A 70 18.46 -12.03 1.93
CA ALA A 70 18.46 -12.90 3.11
C ALA A 70 19.12 -12.28 4.36
N GLY A 71 20.04 -11.31 4.16
CA GLY A 71 20.71 -10.57 5.24
C GLY A 71 19.91 -9.43 5.86
N VAL A 72 18.78 -9.03 5.28
CA VAL A 72 17.98 -7.89 5.75
C VAL A 72 17.15 -8.27 6.98
N GLU A 73 17.52 -7.77 8.17
CA GLU A 73 16.90 -8.16 9.45
C GLU A 73 15.39 -7.88 9.51
N SER A 74 14.94 -6.79 8.88
CA SER A 74 13.55 -6.36 8.85
C SER A 74 12.71 -7.06 7.79
N LEU A 75 13.28 -7.91 6.94
CA LEU A 75 12.57 -8.69 5.93
C LEU A 75 11.74 -9.80 6.59
N LYS A 76 10.44 -9.83 6.31
CA LYS A 76 9.52 -10.88 6.75
C LYS A 76 9.38 -11.97 5.70
N GLU A 77 9.20 -11.57 4.46
CA GLU A 77 8.90 -12.45 3.33
C GLU A 77 9.42 -11.81 2.05
N PHE A 78 9.96 -12.64 1.18
CA PHE A 78 10.38 -12.26 -0.17
C PHE A 78 9.73 -13.22 -1.16
N VAL A 79 9.10 -12.68 -2.18
CA VAL A 79 8.45 -13.45 -3.25
C VAL A 79 8.90 -12.88 -4.57
N CYS A 80 9.49 -13.71 -5.44
CA CYS A 80 9.88 -13.33 -6.79
C CYS A 80 9.03 -14.09 -7.81
N HIS A 81 8.48 -13.36 -8.77
CA HIS A 81 7.75 -13.90 -9.91
C HIS A 81 8.60 -13.77 -11.17
N ALA A 82 9.14 -14.89 -11.64
CA ALA A 82 9.87 -14.96 -12.88
C ALA A 82 8.90 -15.09 -14.07
N GLN A 83 9.00 -14.17 -15.01
CA GLN A 83 8.26 -14.19 -16.28
C GLN A 83 9.25 -14.04 -17.44
N ASP A 84 8.82 -14.33 -18.68
CA ASP A 84 9.66 -14.10 -19.84
C ASP A 84 10.05 -12.62 -19.92
N ASN A 85 11.36 -12.35 -19.94
CA ASN A 85 11.99 -11.02 -19.97
C ASN A 85 11.85 -10.16 -18.70
N LEU A 86 11.22 -10.62 -17.63
CA LEU A 86 10.91 -9.78 -16.47
C LEU A 86 10.92 -10.58 -15.15
N ALA A 87 11.62 -10.06 -14.16
CA ALA A 87 11.47 -10.45 -12.76
C ALA A 87 10.70 -9.37 -12.01
N ASP A 88 9.60 -9.74 -11.36
CA ASP A 88 8.87 -8.89 -10.42
C ASP A 88 8.92 -9.52 -9.03
N ALA A 89 9.60 -8.85 -8.12
CA ALA A 89 9.73 -9.33 -6.76
C ALA A 89 9.10 -8.34 -5.75
N VAL A 90 8.59 -8.91 -4.66
CA VAL A 90 8.00 -8.16 -3.56
C VAL A 90 8.67 -8.59 -2.26
N ALA A 91 9.25 -7.63 -1.56
CA ALA A 91 9.82 -7.77 -0.24
C ALA A 91 8.89 -7.16 0.80
N THR A 92 8.42 -7.95 1.74
CA THR A 92 7.48 -7.53 2.81
C THR A 92 8.23 -7.33 4.12
N MET A 93 8.03 -6.20 4.77
CA MET A 93 8.65 -5.86 6.05
C MET A 93 7.96 -6.53 7.24
N LYS A 94 8.73 -6.85 8.30
CA LYS A 94 8.20 -7.26 9.60
C LYS A 94 7.42 -6.11 10.26
N ALA A 95 6.39 -6.44 11.02
CA ALA A 95 5.61 -5.46 11.76
C ALA A 95 6.46 -4.64 12.75
N GLY A 96 6.21 -3.32 12.80
CA GLY A 96 6.85 -2.42 13.76
C GLY A 96 8.26 -1.95 13.38
N GLY A 97 8.74 -2.28 12.17
CA GLY A 97 10.00 -1.78 11.64
C GLY A 97 9.88 -0.32 11.13
N ASN A 98 11.04 0.27 10.81
CA ASN A 98 11.12 1.59 10.18
C ASN A 98 11.12 1.41 8.66
N SER A 99 10.06 1.92 7.97
CA SER A 99 9.87 1.76 6.53
C SER A 99 11.01 2.37 5.70
N SER A 100 11.45 3.58 6.06
CA SER A 100 12.54 4.25 5.33
C SER A 100 13.84 3.46 5.42
N ARG A 101 14.17 2.95 6.61
CA ARG A 101 15.37 2.13 6.79
C ARG A 101 15.28 0.81 6.03
N PHE A 102 14.11 0.16 6.05
CA PHE A 102 13.89 -1.06 5.30
C PHE A 102 14.11 -0.88 3.79
N LEU A 103 13.58 0.22 3.21
CA LEU A 103 13.78 0.53 1.80
C LEU A 103 15.24 0.85 1.47
N ASP A 104 15.94 1.54 2.36
CA ASP A 104 17.36 1.85 2.17
C ASP A 104 18.22 0.59 2.29
N ASP A 105 17.93 -0.32 3.22
CA ASP A 105 18.59 -1.62 3.35
C ASP A 105 18.36 -2.45 2.08
N ILE A 106 17.12 -2.56 1.59
CA ILE A 106 16.80 -3.25 0.31
C ILE A 106 17.59 -2.67 -0.86
N ARG A 107 17.64 -1.34 -1.00
CA ARG A 107 18.42 -0.70 -2.08
C ARG A 107 19.90 -1.01 -1.97
N THR A 108 20.45 -0.94 -0.77
CA THR A 108 21.86 -1.19 -0.52
C THR A 108 22.25 -2.62 -0.91
N GLU A 109 21.45 -3.61 -0.51
CA GLU A 109 21.73 -5.01 -0.82
C GLU A 109 21.52 -5.33 -2.31
N VAL A 110 20.48 -4.78 -2.94
CA VAL A 110 20.23 -4.98 -4.37
C VAL A 110 21.30 -4.29 -5.23
N ASP A 111 21.72 -3.07 -4.88
CA ASP A 111 22.77 -2.34 -5.59
C ASP A 111 24.16 -2.99 -5.42
N ALA A 112 24.36 -3.78 -4.36
CA ALA A 112 25.57 -4.55 -4.13
C ALA A 112 25.70 -5.81 -5.01
N ILE A 113 24.63 -6.22 -5.70
CA ILE A 113 24.67 -7.37 -6.62
C ILE A 113 25.43 -6.99 -7.89
N ILE A 114 26.64 -7.50 -8.03
CA ILE A 114 27.53 -7.23 -9.19
C ILE A 114 27.38 -8.27 -10.31
N ASP A 115 26.75 -9.41 -10.04
CA ASP A 115 26.71 -10.57 -10.93
C ASP A 115 25.44 -10.65 -11.78
N PHE A 116 24.70 -9.56 -11.97
CA PHE A 116 23.59 -9.55 -12.92
C PHE A 116 24.08 -9.75 -14.36
N PRO A 117 23.33 -10.49 -15.18
CA PRO A 117 23.66 -10.61 -16.62
C PRO A 117 23.77 -9.25 -17.30
N GLU A 118 24.71 -9.09 -18.23
CA GLU A 118 24.91 -7.83 -18.97
C GLU A 118 23.66 -7.34 -19.72
N GLN A 119 22.76 -8.27 -20.08
CA GLN A 119 21.49 -7.96 -20.77
C GLN A 119 20.36 -7.56 -19.80
N ALA A 120 20.56 -7.75 -18.49
CA ALA A 120 19.62 -7.30 -17.47
C ALA A 120 19.74 -5.79 -17.29
N ARG A 121 18.61 -5.11 -17.18
CA ARG A 121 18.57 -3.70 -16.82
C ARG A 121 18.77 -3.50 -15.33
N PRO A 122 19.23 -2.33 -14.90
CA PRO A 122 19.31 -2.01 -13.48
C PRO A 122 17.96 -2.23 -12.78
N PRO A 123 17.96 -2.79 -11.55
CA PRO A 123 16.75 -3.00 -10.77
C PRO A 123 16.01 -1.69 -10.51
N ILE A 124 14.69 -1.70 -10.62
CA ILE A 124 13.82 -0.58 -10.25
C ILE A 124 13.14 -0.94 -8.95
N ILE A 125 13.47 -0.21 -7.89
CA ILE A 125 12.92 -0.42 -6.55
C ILE A 125 11.91 0.68 -6.24
N ARG A 126 10.69 0.27 -5.84
CA ARG A 126 9.60 1.18 -5.47
C ARG A 126 8.95 0.70 -4.18
N GLU A 127 8.55 1.64 -3.33
CA GLU A 127 7.65 1.33 -2.23
C GLU A 127 6.25 1.03 -2.79
N LEU A 128 5.70 -0.11 -2.41
CA LEU A 128 4.33 -0.49 -2.73
C LEU A 128 3.41 0.14 -1.66
N HIS A 129 2.72 1.19 -2.05
CA HIS A 129 1.65 1.74 -1.24
C HIS A 129 0.35 1.03 -1.60
N ARG A 130 -0.32 0.49 -0.60
CA ARG A 130 -1.65 -0.06 -0.80
C ARG A 130 -2.66 1.07 -0.70
N ASP A 131 -3.21 1.46 -1.84
CA ASP A 131 -4.30 2.43 -1.89
C ASP A 131 -5.63 1.69 -1.75
N ASP A 132 -6.30 1.83 -0.60
CA ASP A 132 -7.64 1.29 -0.42
C ASP A 132 -8.67 2.23 -1.04
N LEU A 133 -9.62 1.66 -1.80
CA LEU A 133 -10.73 2.42 -2.36
C LEU A 133 -11.68 2.88 -1.24
N VAL A 134 -11.55 4.13 -0.84
CA VAL A 134 -12.38 4.71 0.24
C VAL A 134 -13.76 5.13 -0.28
N ALA A 135 -13.82 5.69 -1.50
CA ALA A 135 -15.07 6.15 -2.08
C ALA A 135 -15.04 6.09 -3.61
N ALA A 136 -16.17 5.75 -4.21
CA ALA A 136 -16.39 5.83 -5.65
C ALA A 136 -17.51 6.85 -5.94
N LEU A 137 -17.22 7.84 -6.80
CA LEU A 137 -18.16 8.87 -7.21
C LEU A 137 -18.60 8.62 -8.65
N ALA A 138 -19.90 8.41 -8.87
CA ALA A 138 -20.46 8.33 -10.22
C ALA A 138 -20.92 9.71 -10.69
N VAL A 139 -20.30 10.21 -11.76
CA VAL A 139 -20.68 11.48 -12.39
C VAL A 139 -21.56 11.19 -13.60
N ARG A 140 -22.77 11.74 -13.59
CA ARG A 140 -23.72 11.64 -14.72
C ARG A 140 -24.14 13.04 -15.13
N ALA A 141 -24.18 13.30 -16.44
CA ALA A 141 -24.70 14.53 -16.98
C ALA A 141 -25.38 14.28 -18.33
N ASN A 142 -26.37 15.08 -18.64
CA ASN A 142 -27.00 15.07 -19.97
C ASN A 142 -26.23 16.02 -20.90
N THR A 143 -25.02 15.64 -21.27
CA THR A 143 -24.06 16.43 -22.04
C THR A 143 -23.25 15.53 -22.97
N THR A 144 -22.43 16.13 -23.83
CA THR A 144 -21.54 15.37 -24.72
C THR A 144 -20.37 14.74 -23.95
N GLU A 145 -19.89 13.61 -24.44
CA GLU A 145 -18.78 12.87 -23.80
C GLU A 145 -17.53 13.76 -23.55
N PRO A 146 -17.06 14.62 -24.49
CA PRO A 146 -15.90 15.49 -24.23
C PRO A 146 -16.13 16.53 -23.13
N GLN A 147 -17.37 17.03 -22.98
CA GLN A 147 -17.71 17.97 -21.92
C GLN A 147 -17.75 17.27 -20.56
N LEU A 148 -18.30 16.05 -20.51
CA LEU A 148 -18.29 15.21 -19.30
C LEU A 148 -16.87 14.88 -18.87
N GLU A 149 -15.99 14.50 -19.81
CA GLU A 149 -14.58 14.25 -19.55
C GLU A 149 -13.87 15.47 -18.96
N THR A 150 -14.07 16.65 -19.56
CA THR A 150 -13.48 17.90 -19.08
C THR A 150 -13.91 18.21 -17.65
N TYR A 151 -15.21 18.04 -17.37
CA TYR A 151 -15.74 18.23 -16.02
C TYR A 151 -15.16 17.20 -15.03
N ALA A 152 -15.12 15.93 -15.41
CA ALA A 152 -14.58 14.85 -14.56
C ALA A 152 -13.10 15.08 -14.22
N ARG A 153 -12.28 15.52 -15.18
CA ARG A 153 -10.87 15.89 -14.94
C ARG A 153 -10.74 17.12 -14.03
N SER A 154 -11.64 18.09 -14.16
CA SER A 154 -11.64 19.24 -13.25
C SER A 154 -12.01 18.84 -11.82
N LEU A 155 -12.94 17.90 -11.67
CA LEU A 155 -13.35 17.33 -10.38
C LEU A 155 -12.21 16.52 -9.75
N GLU A 156 -11.54 15.67 -10.53
CA GLU A 156 -10.35 14.94 -10.12
C GLU A 156 -9.28 15.88 -9.52
N ASN A 157 -8.94 16.96 -10.27
CA ASN A 157 -7.98 17.95 -9.82
C ASN A 157 -8.40 18.69 -8.54
N ARG A 158 -9.69 18.87 -8.32
CA ARG A 158 -10.23 19.48 -7.09
C ARG A 158 -10.17 18.51 -5.93
N LEU A 159 -10.48 17.23 -6.14
CA LEU A 159 -10.45 16.20 -5.12
C LEU A 159 -9.01 15.93 -4.65
N ARG A 160 -8.04 15.90 -5.56
CA ARG A 160 -6.60 15.74 -5.21
C ARG A 160 -6.06 16.87 -4.33
N ARG A 161 -6.71 18.03 -4.27
CA ARG A 161 -6.29 19.16 -3.41
C ARG A 161 -6.88 19.11 -2.00
N ILE A 162 -7.75 18.12 -1.74
CA ILE A 162 -8.34 17.95 -0.41
C ILE A 162 -7.30 17.25 0.47
N GLU A 163 -7.01 17.83 1.61
CA GLU A 163 -6.12 17.24 2.60
C GLU A 163 -6.64 15.86 3.04
N GLY A 164 -5.77 14.85 3.01
CA GLY A 164 -6.13 13.46 3.33
C GLY A 164 -6.54 12.61 2.13
N VAL A 165 -6.61 13.15 0.91
CA VAL A 165 -6.80 12.38 -0.33
C VAL A 165 -5.45 12.03 -0.93
N SER A 166 -5.09 10.74 -0.94
CA SER A 166 -3.81 10.24 -1.46
C SER A 166 -3.82 10.08 -2.98
N ASP A 167 -4.86 9.47 -3.55
CA ASP A 167 -5.00 9.27 -5.00
C ASP A 167 -6.45 9.39 -5.46
N VAL A 168 -6.64 9.81 -6.69
CA VAL A 168 -7.94 9.88 -7.37
C VAL A 168 -7.80 9.30 -8.77
N ARG A 169 -8.54 8.24 -9.05
CA ARG A 169 -8.52 7.57 -10.36
C ARG A 169 -9.82 7.82 -11.12
N LEU A 170 -9.70 8.25 -12.35
CA LEU A 170 -10.79 8.34 -13.28
C LEU A 170 -10.98 7.03 -14.02
N ALA A 171 -12.20 6.49 -14.01
CA ALA A 171 -12.57 5.28 -14.75
C ALA A 171 -13.79 5.54 -15.63
N GLY A 172 -13.95 4.73 -16.68
CA GLY A 172 -15.13 4.80 -17.57
C GLY A 172 -15.06 5.88 -18.66
N LEU A 173 -13.87 6.44 -18.91
CA LEU A 173 -13.63 7.33 -20.05
C LEU A 173 -13.06 6.52 -21.22
N SER A 174 -13.50 6.85 -22.45
CA SER A 174 -12.95 6.25 -23.66
C SER A 174 -11.57 6.85 -23.96
N ASP A 175 -10.62 6.03 -24.38
CA ASP A 175 -9.33 6.52 -24.85
C ASP A 175 -9.52 7.33 -26.13
N ARG A 176 -8.98 8.54 -26.15
CA ARG A 176 -8.99 9.37 -27.35
C ARG A 176 -8.09 8.73 -28.41
N ARG A 177 -8.70 8.31 -29.54
CA ARG A 177 -7.98 7.83 -30.70
C ARG A 177 -8.02 8.89 -31.81
N TRP A 178 -6.86 9.18 -32.38
CA TRP A 178 -6.75 9.95 -33.61
C TRP A 178 -6.76 8.99 -34.78
N GLU A 179 -7.79 8.99 -35.58
CA GLU A 179 -7.90 8.20 -36.80
C GLU A 179 -7.56 9.09 -38.01
N ILE A 180 -6.40 8.87 -38.60
CA ILE A 180 -5.98 9.56 -39.82
C ILE A 180 -6.40 8.68 -40.99
N ARG A 181 -7.41 9.12 -41.73
CA ARG A 181 -7.83 8.48 -42.98
C ARG A 181 -7.15 9.19 -44.14
N LEU A 182 -6.26 8.49 -44.83
CA LEU A 182 -5.65 8.92 -46.09
C LEU A 182 -6.63 8.58 -47.21
N SER A 183 -7.04 9.55 -48.04
CA SER A 183 -7.87 9.40 -49.24
C SER A 183 -7.02 9.36 -50.50
#